data_589188dbb22f48bfaa76bd9f9e15eeec
#
_entry.id   589188dbb22f48bfaa76bd9f9e15eeec
#
_cell.length_a   1.000
_cell.length_b   1.000
_cell.length_c   1.000
_cell.angle_alpha   90.00
_cell.angle_beta   90.00
_cell.angle_gamma   90.00
#
_symmetry.space_group_name_H-M   'P 1'
#
loop_
_entity.id
_entity.type
_entity.pdbx_description
1 polymer ?
#
loop_
_entity_poly.entity_id
_entity_poly.type
_entity_poly.pdbx_seq_one_letter_code
_entity_poly.pdbx_strand_id
1 'polypeptide(L)'
;MPEIDIGAVLAEKAPAAARWIPRFAVNWLRRTIHEREINHILEHYWSLPPQEFIRACFRQWQVTYSIEGLERIDPAGRYLFVSNHPFGGMDGMMLADKLIDRFGDVRVVVNDLLMHVEPLR
;
A
#
# COMPACT_ATOMS: atom_id res chain seq x y z
N MET A 1 -17.73 4.46 -4.97
CA MET A 1 -16.31 4.66 -4.71
C MET A 1 -15.82 3.48 -3.91
N PRO A 2 -14.65 2.93 -4.17
CA PRO A 2 -14.12 1.84 -3.38
C PRO A 2 -13.66 2.38 -2.03
N GLU A 3 -14.38 2.01 -1.03
CA GLU A 3 -14.09 2.32 0.36
C GLU A 3 -13.57 1.03 1.01
N ILE A 4 -12.47 1.11 1.72
CA ILE A 4 -11.98 -0.02 2.51
C ILE A 4 -12.79 -0.05 3.80
N ASP A 5 -13.62 -1.09 3.96
CA ASP A 5 -14.29 -1.40 5.22
C ASP A 5 -13.67 -2.65 5.84
N ILE A 6 -12.92 -2.47 6.91
CA ILE A 6 -12.28 -3.57 7.65
C ILE A 6 -13.28 -4.58 8.17
N GLY A 7 -14.48 -4.14 8.56
CA GLY A 7 -15.53 -5.06 8.99
C GLY A 7 -15.98 -6.00 7.86
N ALA A 8 -16.13 -5.47 6.65
CA ALA A 8 -16.46 -6.24 5.47
C ALA A 8 -15.33 -7.21 5.07
N VAL A 9 -14.09 -6.74 5.08
CA VAL A 9 -12.90 -7.55 4.80
C VAL A 9 -12.76 -8.71 5.79
N LEU A 10 -12.97 -8.46 7.08
CA LEU A 10 -12.95 -9.51 8.11
C LEU A 10 -14.08 -10.52 7.91
N ALA A 11 -15.29 -10.07 7.56
CA ALA A 11 -16.40 -10.95 7.28
C ALA A 11 -16.16 -11.84 6.05
N GLU A 12 -15.49 -11.33 5.03
CA GLU A 12 -15.14 -12.08 3.82
C GLU A 12 -14.00 -13.08 4.05
N LYS A 13 -12.89 -12.63 4.66
CA LYS A 13 -11.67 -13.45 4.80
C LYS A 13 -11.71 -14.40 5.99
N ALA A 14 -12.47 -14.09 7.04
CA ALA A 14 -12.58 -14.90 8.24
C ALA A 14 -14.01 -14.91 8.81
N PRO A 15 -15.00 -15.43 8.08
CA PRO A 15 -16.41 -15.34 8.47
C PRO A 15 -16.71 -16.02 9.84
N ALA A 16 -16.03 -17.09 10.17
CA ALA A 16 -16.16 -17.75 11.45
C ALA A 16 -15.65 -16.90 12.63
N ALA A 17 -14.51 -16.22 12.43
CA ALA A 17 -13.92 -15.34 13.44
C ALA A 17 -14.70 -14.03 13.57
N ALA A 18 -15.15 -13.45 12.44
CA ALA A 18 -15.85 -12.17 12.40
C ALA A 18 -17.13 -12.19 13.27
N ARG A 19 -17.79 -13.34 13.39
CA ARG A 19 -19.00 -13.51 14.24
C ARG A 19 -18.74 -13.39 15.74
N TRP A 20 -17.48 -13.64 16.15
CA TRP A 20 -17.06 -13.63 17.56
C TRP A 20 -16.28 -12.37 17.95
N ILE A 21 -15.86 -11.57 16.98
CA ILE A 21 -15.10 -10.35 17.25
C ILE A 21 -16.05 -9.26 17.75
N PRO A 22 -15.84 -8.76 18.98
CA PRO A 22 -16.69 -7.69 19.52
C PRO A 22 -16.54 -6.40 18.71
N ARG A 23 -17.59 -5.60 18.62
CA ARG A 23 -17.60 -4.32 17.91
C ARG A 23 -16.49 -3.37 18.34
N PHE A 24 -16.12 -3.37 19.63
CA PHE A 24 -15.03 -2.53 20.12
C PHE A 24 -13.67 -2.94 19.54
N ALA A 25 -13.43 -4.23 19.32
CA ALA A 25 -12.19 -4.72 18.71
C ALA A 25 -12.11 -4.35 17.22
N VAL A 26 -13.21 -4.42 16.49
CA VAL A 26 -13.28 -3.94 15.10
C VAL A 26 -13.03 -2.43 15.04
N ASN A 27 -13.64 -1.65 15.93
CA ASN A 27 -13.43 -0.20 16.01
C ASN A 27 -11.99 0.15 16.42
N TRP A 28 -11.39 -0.63 17.31
CA TRP A 28 -9.98 -0.48 17.67
C TRP A 28 -9.09 -0.75 16.44
N LEU A 29 -9.35 -1.83 15.69
CA LEU A 29 -8.61 -2.18 14.49
C LEU A 29 -8.73 -1.09 13.42
N ARG A 30 -9.95 -0.61 13.12
CA ARG A 30 -10.20 0.51 12.20
C ARG A 30 -9.39 1.75 12.57
N ARG A 31 -9.31 2.05 13.86
CA ARG A 31 -8.53 3.20 14.36
C ARG A 31 -7.03 2.96 14.24
N THR A 32 -6.56 1.75 14.54
CA THR A 32 -5.14 1.38 14.49
C THR A 32 -4.58 1.40 13.07
N ILE A 33 -5.36 0.99 12.09
CA ILE A 33 -4.94 1.01 10.68
C ILE A 33 -5.25 2.33 9.97
N HIS A 34 -5.79 3.30 10.68
CA HIS A 34 -6.15 4.60 10.11
C HIS A 34 -7.10 4.51 8.90
N GLU A 35 -8.13 3.65 9.00
CA GLU A 35 -9.11 3.38 7.93
C GLU A 35 -9.67 4.67 7.31
N ARG A 36 -9.95 5.70 8.11
CA ARG A 36 -10.49 6.98 7.64
C ARG A 36 -9.49 7.74 6.77
N GLU A 37 -8.23 7.78 7.19
CA GLU A 37 -7.16 8.44 6.45
C GLU A 37 -6.88 7.72 5.13
N ILE A 38 -6.90 6.40 5.13
CA ILE A 38 -6.75 5.60 3.91
C ILE A 38 -7.92 5.89 2.96
N ASN A 39 -9.16 5.85 3.44
CA ASN A 39 -10.33 6.12 2.61
C ASN A 39 -10.33 7.56 2.07
N HIS A 40 -9.90 8.53 2.86
CA HIS A 40 -9.74 9.90 2.39
C HIS A 40 -8.71 10.02 1.26
N ILE A 41 -7.59 9.32 1.36
CA ILE A 41 -6.57 9.25 0.30
C ILE A 41 -7.14 8.59 -0.95
N LEU A 42 -7.84 7.46 -0.79
CA LEU A 42 -8.46 6.77 -1.91
C LEU A 42 -9.50 7.65 -2.62
N GLU A 43 -10.33 8.36 -1.88
CA GLU A 43 -11.34 9.26 -2.44
C GLU A 43 -10.72 10.35 -3.32
N HIS A 44 -9.60 10.94 -2.90
CA HIS A 44 -8.98 12.06 -3.59
C HIS A 44 -8.01 11.65 -4.71
N TYR A 45 -7.37 10.49 -4.57
CA TYR A 45 -6.26 10.09 -5.43
C TYR A 45 -6.51 8.79 -6.21
N TRP A 46 -7.72 8.24 -6.15
CA TRP A 46 -8.08 6.98 -6.79
C TRP A 46 -7.77 6.91 -8.29
N SER A 47 -7.88 8.02 -8.99
CA SER A 47 -7.69 8.10 -10.45
C SER A 47 -6.25 8.34 -10.88
N LEU A 48 -5.32 8.47 -9.94
CA LEU A 48 -3.93 8.71 -10.26
C LEU A 48 -3.23 7.43 -10.74
N PRO A 49 -2.25 7.57 -11.65
CA PRO A 49 -1.35 6.48 -11.97
C PRO A 49 -0.63 5.95 -10.71
N PRO A 50 -0.18 4.67 -10.70
CA PRO A 50 0.38 4.04 -9.50
C PRO A 50 1.46 4.86 -8.80
N GLN A 51 2.44 5.35 -9.55
CA GLN A 51 3.55 6.13 -8.99
C GLN A 51 3.09 7.48 -8.42
N GLU A 52 2.20 8.16 -9.11
CA GLU A 52 1.65 9.44 -8.65
C GLU A 52 0.79 9.26 -7.40
N PHE A 53 0.02 8.17 -7.33
CA PHE A 53 -0.72 7.78 -6.14
C PHE A 53 0.21 7.56 -4.94
N ILE A 54 1.28 6.78 -5.10
CA ILE A 54 2.29 6.54 -4.06
C ILE A 54 2.86 7.87 -3.55
N ARG A 55 3.25 8.75 -4.47
CA ARG A 55 3.81 10.06 -4.13
C ARG A 55 2.80 10.97 -3.44
N ALA A 56 1.52 10.91 -3.83
CA ALA A 56 0.43 11.64 -3.17
C ALA A 56 0.24 11.16 -1.72
N CYS A 57 0.26 9.84 -1.49
CA CYS A 57 0.21 9.26 -0.15
C CYS A 57 1.35 9.81 0.74
N PHE A 58 2.58 9.77 0.26
CA PHE A 58 3.74 10.25 1.03
C PHE A 58 3.71 11.75 1.30
N ARG A 59 3.24 12.55 0.34
CA ARG A 59 3.00 13.99 0.59
C ARG A 59 1.96 14.21 1.68
N GLN A 60 0.86 13.48 1.65
CA GLN A 60 -0.20 13.58 2.64
C GLN A 60 0.28 13.18 4.05
N TRP A 61 1.12 12.15 4.13
CA TRP A 61 1.70 11.71 5.40
C TRP A 61 2.94 12.49 5.83
N GLN A 62 3.39 13.46 5.04
CA GLN A 62 4.61 14.23 5.26
C GLN A 62 5.87 13.35 5.43
N VAL A 63 5.90 12.23 4.71
CA VAL A 63 7.01 11.29 4.74
C VAL A 63 7.96 11.60 3.60
N THR A 64 9.24 11.74 3.95
CA THR A 64 10.35 11.84 3.00
C THR A 64 11.23 10.61 3.14
N TYR A 65 11.75 10.12 2.02
CA TYR A 65 12.60 8.93 1.99
C TYR A 65 13.64 9.03 0.88
N SER A 66 14.75 8.32 1.07
CA SER A 66 15.79 8.16 0.09
C SER A 66 16.22 6.69 0.01
N ILE A 67 16.78 6.31 -1.11
CA ILE A 67 17.42 5.00 -1.31
C ILE A 67 18.87 5.26 -1.71
N GLU A 68 19.79 4.56 -1.07
CA GLU A 68 21.21 4.61 -1.39
C GLU A 68 21.65 3.35 -2.13
N GLY A 69 22.56 3.47 -3.07
CA GLY A 69 23.15 2.35 -3.81
C GLY A 69 22.38 1.93 -5.06
N LEU A 70 21.16 2.43 -5.27
CA LEU A 70 20.35 2.11 -6.45
C LEU A 70 21.03 2.63 -7.74
N GLU A 71 21.78 3.72 -7.66
CA GLU A 71 22.56 4.31 -8.75
C GLU A 71 23.65 3.40 -9.28
N ARG A 72 24.08 2.39 -8.50
CA ARG A 72 25.12 1.42 -8.88
C ARG A 72 24.60 0.27 -9.72
N ILE A 73 23.26 0.14 -9.83
CA ILE A 73 22.63 -0.95 -10.55
C ILE A 73 22.35 -0.49 -11.99
N ASP A 74 22.78 -1.28 -12.97
CA ASP A 74 22.56 -0.97 -14.38
C ASP A 74 21.04 -0.96 -14.70
N PRO A 75 20.47 0.16 -15.18
CA PRO A 75 19.05 0.24 -15.49
C PRO A 75 18.63 -0.64 -16.67
N ALA A 76 19.55 -1.10 -17.52
CA ALA A 76 19.23 -1.99 -18.64
C ALA A 76 19.13 -3.46 -18.23
N GLY A 77 19.52 -3.81 -17.00
CA GLY A 77 19.45 -5.16 -16.48
C GLY A 77 18.04 -5.59 -16.06
N ARG A 78 17.89 -6.90 -15.81
CA ARG A 78 16.67 -7.49 -15.25
C ARG A 78 16.99 -8.00 -13.86
N TYR A 79 16.24 -7.56 -12.87
CA TYR A 79 16.52 -7.82 -11.46
C TYR A 79 15.28 -8.31 -10.72
N LEU A 80 15.52 -9.08 -9.68
CA LEU A 80 14.56 -9.39 -8.63
C LEU A 80 15.02 -8.67 -7.36
N PHE A 81 14.22 -7.72 -6.89
CA PHE A 81 14.47 -7.00 -5.64
C PHE A 81 13.72 -7.69 -4.50
N VAL A 82 14.42 -7.96 -3.43
CA VAL A 82 13.87 -8.54 -2.20
C VAL A 82 14.26 -7.65 -1.03
N SER A 83 13.28 -7.28 -0.22
CA SER A 83 13.53 -6.51 1.00
C SER A 83 12.68 -7.04 2.15
N ASN A 84 13.16 -6.83 3.38
CA ASN A 84 12.30 -6.84 4.54
C ASN A 84 11.40 -5.60 4.50
N HIS A 85 10.22 -5.69 5.13
CA HIS A 85 9.37 -4.52 5.20
C HIS A 85 8.69 -4.39 6.58
N PRO A 86 9.44 -3.89 7.56
CA PRO A 86 8.98 -3.75 8.93
C PRO A 86 7.84 -2.74 9.10
N PHE A 87 7.71 -1.79 8.19
CA PHE A 87 6.63 -0.78 8.17
C PHE A 87 5.46 -1.16 7.25
N GLY A 88 5.40 -2.40 6.79
CA GLY A 88 4.32 -2.93 5.96
C GLY A 88 4.24 -2.26 4.58
N GLY A 89 3.05 -1.80 4.19
CA GLY A 89 2.81 -1.25 2.86
C GLY A 89 3.67 -0.04 2.50
N MET A 90 4.11 0.74 3.49
CA MET A 90 4.94 1.93 3.24
C MET A 90 6.29 1.59 2.60
N ASP A 91 6.98 0.57 3.12
CA ASP A 91 8.27 0.15 2.57
C ASP A 91 8.15 -0.31 1.12
N GLY A 92 7.10 -1.09 0.84
CA GLY A 92 6.81 -1.56 -0.51
C GLY A 92 6.56 -0.39 -1.48
N MET A 93 5.80 0.62 -1.06
CA MET A 93 5.54 1.80 -1.86
C MET A 93 6.79 2.65 -2.08
N MET A 94 7.63 2.83 -1.04
CA MET A 94 8.91 3.55 -1.16
C MET A 94 9.83 2.87 -2.18
N LEU A 95 9.97 1.55 -2.06
CA LEU A 95 10.80 0.77 -2.96
C LEU A 95 10.23 0.85 -4.38
N ALA A 96 8.93 0.63 -4.57
CA ALA A 96 8.28 0.70 -5.88
C ALA A 96 8.49 2.07 -6.56
N ASP A 97 8.28 3.18 -5.85
CA ASP A 97 8.49 4.52 -6.41
C ASP A 97 9.92 4.70 -6.95
N LYS A 98 10.93 4.31 -6.18
CA LYS A 98 12.34 4.47 -6.59
C LYS A 98 12.77 3.50 -7.68
N LEU A 99 12.22 2.29 -7.67
CA LEU A 99 12.46 1.32 -8.75
C LEU A 99 11.81 1.74 -10.06
N ILE A 100 10.61 2.31 -10.02
CA ILE A 100 9.95 2.85 -11.21
C ILE A 100 10.76 4.01 -11.81
N ASP A 101 11.26 4.92 -10.97
CA ASP A 101 12.14 6.00 -11.43
C ASP A 101 13.40 5.48 -12.13
N ARG A 102 13.96 4.37 -11.65
CA ARG A 102 15.24 3.83 -12.15
C ARG A 102 15.08 2.92 -13.36
N PHE A 103 14.05 2.06 -13.35
CA PHE A 103 13.90 0.95 -14.32
C PHE A 103 12.68 1.10 -15.23
N GLY A 104 11.72 1.95 -14.90
CA GLY A 104 10.50 2.17 -15.65
C GLY A 104 9.44 1.08 -15.45
N ASP A 105 9.68 -0.12 -15.98
CA ASP A 105 8.76 -1.25 -15.84
C ASP A 105 9.09 -2.06 -14.57
N VAL A 106 8.23 -1.95 -13.58
CA VAL A 106 8.37 -2.65 -12.29
C VAL A 106 7.10 -3.39 -11.96
N ARG A 107 7.25 -4.65 -11.55
CA ARG A 107 6.14 -5.48 -11.09
C ARG A 107 6.35 -5.84 -9.64
N VAL A 108 5.36 -5.60 -8.81
CA VAL A 108 5.41 -5.84 -7.38
C VAL A 108 4.54 -7.04 -7.04
N VAL A 109 5.10 -8.01 -6.33
CA VAL A 109 4.31 -9.12 -5.78
C VAL A 109 3.66 -8.65 -4.49
N VAL A 110 2.32 -8.61 -4.48
CA VAL A 110 1.52 -8.15 -3.34
C VAL A 110 0.53 -9.23 -2.93
N ASN A 111 -0.02 -9.08 -1.73
CA ASN A 111 -1.12 -9.94 -1.30
C ASN A 111 -2.46 -9.48 -1.93
N ASP A 112 -3.46 -10.36 -1.90
CA ASP A 112 -4.79 -10.12 -2.47
C ASP A 112 -5.47 -8.85 -1.92
N LEU A 113 -5.13 -8.41 -0.72
CA LEU A 113 -5.74 -7.23 -0.11
C LEU A 113 -5.40 -5.95 -0.90
N LEU A 114 -4.15 -5.84 -1.38
CA LEU A 114 -3.73 -4.69 -2.18
C LEU A 114 -4.30 -4.70 -3.60
N MET A 115 -4.76 -5.84 -4.08
CA MET A 115 -5.45 -5.93 -5.38
C MET A 115 -6.80 -5.19 -5.40
N HIS A 116 -7.34 -4.84 -4.23
CA HIS A 116 -8.56 -4.03 -4.11
C HIS A 116 -8.29 -2.53 -4.16
N VAL A 117 -7.01 -2.13 -4.14
CA VAL A 117 -6.58 -0.73 -4.27
C VAL A 117 -6.22 -0.47 -5.72
N GLU A 118 -7.18 -0.03 -6.53
CA GLU A 118 -7.05 0.15 -7.98
C GLU A 118 -5.75 0.89 -8.40
N PRO A 119 -5.34 2.00 -7.76
CA PRO A 119 -4.11 2.69 -8.13
C PRO A 119 -2.81 1.89 -7.91
N LEU A 120 -2.85 0.78 -7.18
CA LEU A 120 -1.70 -0.11 -6.91
C LEU A 120 -1.78 -1.44 -7.69
N ARG A 121 -2.75 -1.57 -8.57
CA ARG A 121 -3.02 -2.78 -9.34
C ARG A 121 -2.21 -2.95 -10.65
#